data_61c567ef329330ae06904f2ff57f9954
#
_entry.id   61c567ef329330ae06904f2ff57f9954
#
_cell.length_a   1.000
_cell.length_b   1.000
_cell.length_c   1.000
_cell.angle_alpha   90.00
_cell.angle_beta   90.00
_cell.angle_gamma   90.00
#
_symmetry.space_group_name_H-M   'P 1'
#
loop_
_entity.id
_entity.type
_entity.pdbx_description
1 polymer ?
#
loop_
_entity_poly.entity_id
_entity_poly.type
_entity_poly.pdbx_seq_one_letter_code
_entity_poly.pdbx_strand_id
1 'polypeptide(L)'
;MDNKKLDVLRTNINLLDDKILDLLKERAEIVTEIGEQKKSYTDVVDYEREQKVLDRILQRTKAKYSKDSIVRIWREIFQESTKLQKKEKSIIDVKRTINLINIYKGGK
;
A
#
# COMPACT_ATOMS: atom_id res chain seq x y z
N MET A 1 23.26 -11.88 -34.44
CA MET A 1 22.68 -11.84 -33.09
C MET A 1 21.92 -10.55 -32.89
N ASP A 2 20.68 -10.64 -32.44
CA ASP A 2 19.81 -9.49 -32.37
C ASP A 2 19.82 -8.84 -30.98
N ASN A 3 20.98 -8.26 -30.60
CA ASN A 3 21.13 -7.53 -29.35
C ASN A 3 20.23 -6.30 -29.29
N LYS A 4 19.94 -5.68 -30.44
CA LYS A 4 19.06 -4.51 -30.52
C LYS A 4 17.63 -4.85 -30.11
N LYS A 5 17.12 -6.00 -30.52
CA LYS A 5 15.77 -6.45 -30.13
C LYS A 5 15.69 -6.71 -28.63
N LEU A 6 16.69 -7.34 -28.05
CA LEU A 6 16.75 -7.58 -26.61
C LEU A 6 16.83 -6.26 -25.83
N ASP A 7 17.62 -5.31 -26.31
CA ASP A 7 17.75 -3.99 -25.68
C ASP A 7 16.42 -3.22 -25.72
N VAL A 8 15.70 -3.28 -26.82
CA VAL A 8 14.34 -2.66 -26.92
C VAL A 8 13.39 -3.30 -25.91
N LEU A 9 13.38 -4.63 -25.82
CA LEU A 9 12.52 -5.32 -24.87
C LEU A 9 12.84 -4.98 -23.42
N ARG A 10 14.12 -4.88 -23.08
CA ARG A 10 14.57 -4.46 -21.75
C ARG A 10 14.17 -3.03 -21.43
N THR A 11 14.29 -2.13 -22.42
CA THR A 11 13.83 -0.75 -22.28
C THR A 11 12.32 -0.71 -22.00
N ASN A 12 11.54 -1.53 -22.71
CA ASN A 12 10.09 -1.64 -22.47
C ASN A 12 9.78 -2.16 -21.08
N ILE A 13 10.53 -3.15 -20.58
CA ILE A 13 10.38 -3.64 -19.20
C ILE A 13 10.69 -2.52 -18.20
N ASN A 14 11.74 -1.75 -18.41
CA ASN A 14 12.07 -0.62 -17.54
C ASN A 14 10.93 0.39 -17.46
N LEU A 15 10.30 0.70 -18.58
CA LEU A 15 9.15 1.60 -18.61
C LEU A 15 7.95 1.04 -17.84
N LEU A 16 7.72 -0.27 -17.94
CA LEU A 16 6.66 -0.93 -17.18
C LEU A 16 6.97 -0.94 -15.69
N ASP A 17 8.22 -1.19 -15.29
CA ASP A 17 8.64 -1.13 -13.89
C ASP A 17 8.42 0.27 -13.31
N ASP A 18 8.74 1.31 -14.07
CA ASP A 18 8.49 2.69 -13.66
C ASP A 18 6.99 2.93 -13.42
N LYS A 19 6.13 2.41 -14.28
CA LYS A 19 4.67 2.51 -14.11
C LYS A 19 4.19 1.76 -12.89
N ILE A 20 4.72 0.57 -12.65
CA ILE A 20 4.37 -0.22 -11.45
C ILE A 20 4.76 0.57 -10.20
N LEU A 21 5.95 1.14 -10.17
CA LEU A 21 6.42 1.94 -9.03
C LEU A 21 5.53 3.17 -8.81
N ASP A 22 5.16 3.88 -9.86
CA ASP A 22 4.27 5.05 -9.77
C ASP A 22 2.90 4.64 -9.23
N LEU A 23 2.35 3.51 -9.67
CA LEU A 23 1.06 3.01 -9.19
C LEU A 23 1.13 2.56 -7.74
N LEU A 24 2.23 1.93 -7.32
CA LEU A 24 2.45 1.58 -5.92
C LEU A 24 2.51 2.83 -5.05
N LYS A 25 3.16 3.89 -5.54
CA LYS A 25 3.22 5.18 -4.85
C LYS A 25 1.82 5.79 -4.68
N GLU A 26 1.03 5.83 -5.75
CA GLU A 26 -0.35 6.33 -5.70
C GLU A 26 -1.19 5.53 -4.72
N ARG A 27 -1.07 4.21 -4.77
CA ARG A 27 -1.78 3.33 -3.84
C ARG A 27 -1.38 3.60 -2.40
N ALA A 28 -0.08 3.78 -2.13
CA ALA A 28 0.43 4.09 -0.80
C ALA A 28 -0.14 5.42 -0.26
N GLU A 29 -0.27 6.43 -1.10
CA GLU A 29 -0.86 7.72 -0.72
C GLU A 29 -2.32 7.55 -0.28
N ILE A 30 -3.11 6.78 -1.02
CA ILE A 30 -4.50 6.49 -0.69
C ILE A 30 -4.60 5.65 0.59
N VAL A 31 -3.72 4.66 0.74
CA VAL A 31 -3.66 3.82 1.95
C VAL A 31 -3.37 4.66 3.19
N THR A 32 -2.49 5.64 3.07
CA THR A 32 -2.19 6.57 4.17
C THR A 32 -3.44 7.36 4.55
N GLU A 33 -4.19 7.87 3.58
CA GLU A 33 -5.47 8.56 3.83
C GLU A 33 -6.49 7.64 4.50
N ILE A 34 -6.59 6.40 4.06
CA ILE A 34 -7.46 5.39 4.69
C ILE A 34 -7.05 5.19 6.16
N GLY A 35 -5.74 5.14 6.43
CA GLY A 35 -5.23 5.04 7.79
C GLY A 35 -5.70 6.16 8.70
N GLU A 36 -5.80 7.38 8.17
CA GLU A 36 -6.30 8.55 8.91
C GLU A 36 -7.77 8.39 9.31
N GLN A 37 -8.56 7.66 8.50
CA GLN A 37 -9.99 7.44 8.73
C GLN A 37 -10.28 6.28 9.68
N LYS A 38 -9.29 5.45 10.00
CA LYS A 38 -9.47 4.31 10.91
C LYS A 38 -9.69 4.79 12.34
N LYS A 39 -10.62 4.16 13.06
CA LYS A 39 -11.00 4.56 14.41
C LYS A 39 -9.94 4.26 15.46
N SER A 40 -9.20 3.17 15.26
CA SER A 40 -8.19 2.75 16.21
C SER A 40 -7.01 2.12 15.48
N TYR A 41 -5.90 1.99 16.21
CA TYR A 41 -4.69 1.33 15.73
C TYR A 41 -4.95 -0.12 15.31
N THR A 42 -5.86 -0.81 16.01
CA THR A 42 -6.19 -2.21 15.75
C THR A 42 -7.11 -2.40 14.55
N ASP A 43 -7.80 -1.33 14.09
CA ASP A 43 -8.69 -1.40 12.94
C ASP A 43 -7.95 -1.36 11.61
N VAL A 44 -6.63 -1.23 11.62
CA VAL A 44 -5.80 -1.10 10.42
C VAL A 44 -5.84 -2.35 9.56
N VAL A 45 -5.87 -3.53 10.18
CA VAL A 45 -5.95 -4.79 9.44
C VAL A 45 -7.40 -5.16 9.19
N ASP A 46 -7.75 -5.31 7.91
CA ASP A 46 -9.09 -5.68 7.48
C ASP A 46 -8.99 -6.90 6.55
N TYR A 47 -8.99 -8.08 7.14
CA TYR A 47 -8.87 -9.34 6.42
C TYR A 47 -10.02 -9.58 5.43
N GLU A 48 -11.22 -9.15 5.77
CA GLU A 48 -12.37 -9.27 4.88
C GLU A 48 -12.17 -8.44 3.61
N ARG A 49 -11.67 -7.20 3.78
CA ARG A 49 -11.35 -6.34 2.63
C ARG A 49 -10.22 -6.91 1.79
N GLU A 50 -9.17 -7.42 2.43
CA GLU A 50 -8.05 -8.07 1.74
C GLU A 50 -8.53 -9.24 0.89
N GLN A 51 -9.42 -10.08 1.43
CA GLN A 51 -9.99 -11.20 0.70
C GLN A 51 -10.79 -10.73 -0.51
N LYS A 52 -11.59 -9.68 -0.37
CA LYS A 52 -12.35 -9.10 -1.49
C LYS A 52 -11.43 -8.58 -2.59
N VAL A 53 -10.33 -7.94 -2.22
CA VAL A 53 -9.34 -7.44 -3.18
C VAL A 53 -8.70 -8.62 -3.92
N LEU A 54 -8.27 -9.66 -3.20
CA LEU A 54 -7.68 -10.85 -3.80
C LEU A 54 -8.65 -11.53 -4.77
N ASP A 55 -9.90 -11.72 -4.38
CA ASP A 55 -10.92 -12.34 -5.24
C ASP A 55 -11.09 -11.56 -6.54
N ARG A 56 -11.16 -10.24 -6.45
CA ARG A 56 -11.28 -9.37 -7.62
C ARG A 56 -10.05 -9.46 -8.53
N ILE A 57 -8.87 -9.43 -7.96
CA ILE A 57 -7.61 -9.51 -8.70
C ILE A 57 -7.49 -10.87 -9.40
N LEU A 58 -7.79 -11.95 -8.69
CA LEU A 58 -7.70 -13.30 -9.26
C LEU A 58 -8.70 -13.54 -10.39
N GLN A 59 -9.89 -12.92 -10.32
CA GLN A 59 -10.86 -12.99 -11.43
C GLN A 59 -10.35 -12.29 -12.69
N ARG A 60 -9.57 -11.23 -12.54
CA ARG A 60 -8.99 -10.48 -13.66
C ARG A 60 -7.71 -11.08 -14.19
N THR A 61 -7.11 -12.00 -13.45
CA THR A 61 -5.79 -12.54 -13.79
C THR A 61 -5.90 -13.48 -14.99
N LYS A 62 -5.47 -12.99 -16.13
CA LYS A 62 -5.21 -13.78 -17.33
C LYS A 62 -3.71 -13.75 -17.62
N ALA A 63 -2.94 -13.48 -16.62
CA ALA A 63 -1.49 -13.29 -16.71
C ALA A 63 -0.77 -14.62 -16.80
N LYS A 64 0.48 -14.55 -17.23
CA LYS A 64 1.37 -15.70 -17.28
C LYS A 64 1.82 -16.18 -15.89
N TYR A 65 1.61 -15.37 -14.87
CA TYR A 65 1.90 -15.73 -13.49
C TYR A 65 0.79 -16.61 -12.92
N SER A 66 1.16 -17.59 -12.09
CA SER A 66 0.19 -18.43 -11.40
C SER A 66 -0.64 -17.61 -10.41
N LYS A 67 -1.82 -18.13 -10.04
CA LYS A 67 -2.65 -17.51 -9.00
C LYS A 67 -1.90 -17.40 -7.68
N ASP A 68 -1.14 -18.43 -7.31
CA ASP A 68 -0.33 -18.41 -6.08
C ASP A 68 0.72 -17.29 -6.08
N SER A 69 1.36 -17.06 -7.22
CA SER A 69 2.33 -15.96 -7.37
C SER A 69 1.65 -14.60 -7.21
N ILE A 70 0.48 -14.42 -7.81
CA ILE A 70 -0.29 -13.17 -7.69
C ILE A 70 -0.71 -12.94 -6.22
N VAL A 71 -1.16 -13.97 -5.53
CA VAL A 71 -1.50 -13.88 -4.11
C VAL A 71 -0.28 -13.44 -3.28
N ARG A 72 0.89 -14.00 -3.54
CA ARG A 72 2.11 -13.60 -2.81
C ARG A 72 2.47 -12.14 -3.03
N ILE A 73 2.36 -11.65 -4.27
CA ILE A 73 2.63 -10.24 -4.59
C ILE A 73 1.67 -9.34 -3.82
N TRP A 74 0.38 -9.62 -3.85
CA TRP A 74 -0.62 -8.80 -3.16
C TRP A 74 -0.51 -8.88 -1.65
N ARG A 75 -0.12 -10.02 -1.09
CA ARG A 75 0.16 -10.13 0.36
C ARG A 75 1.28 -9.20 0.79
N GLU A 76 2.35 -9.09 0.00
CA GLU A 76 3.40 -8.10 0.29
C GLU A 76 2.87 -6.68 0.24
N ILE A 77 2.07 -6.36 -0.77
CA ILE A 77 1.42 -5.05 -0.87
C ILE A 77 0.56 -4.78 0.37
N PHE A 78 -0.23 -5.76 0.82
CA PHE A 78 -1.07 -5.62 2.01
C PHE A 78 -0.25 -5.42 3.27
N GLN A 79 0.83 -6.18 3.45
CA GLN A 79 1.70 -6.05 4.63
C GLN A 79 2.33 -4.65 4.69
N GLU A 80 2.85 -4.16 3.59
CA GLU A 80 3.44 -2.82 3.53
C GLU A 80 2.37 -1.74 3.72
N SER A 81 1.17 -1.95 3.18
CA SER A 81 0.03 -1.06 3.39
C SER A 81 -0.38 -0.98 4.87
N THR A 82 -0.39 -2.11 5.55
CA THR A 82 -0.66 -2.18 6.99
C THR A 82 0.37 -1.39 7.79
N LYS A 83 1.65 -1.51 7.44
CA LYS A 83 2.72 -0.75 8.09
C LYS A 83 2.53 0.76 7.92
N LEU A 84 2.15 1.21 6.73
CA LEU A 84 1.88 2.62 6.46
C LEU A 84 0.72 3.14 7.31
N GLN A 85 -0.38 2.39 7.39
CA GLN A 85 -1.55 2.79 8.18
C GLN A 85 -1.23 2.85 9.67
N LYS A 86 -0.47 1.90 10.19
CA LYS A 86 -0.04 1.89 11.59
C LYS A 86 0.86 3.07 11.91
N LYS A 87 1.80 3.39 11.04
CA LYS A 87 2.68 4.54 11.18
C LYS A 87 1.88 5.84 11.22
N GLU A 88 0.96 6.03 10.28
CA GLU A 88 0.12 7.22 10.21
C GLU A 88 -0.75 7.37 11.45
N LYS A 89 -1.35 6.27 11.91
CA LYS A 89 -2.17 6.26 13.12
C LYS A 89 -1.35 6.64 14.35
N SER A 90 -0.15 6.13 14.47
CA SER A 90 0.77 6.47 15.56
C SER A 90 1.13 7.96 15.57
N ILE A 91 1.38 8.54 14.41
CA ILE A 91 1.68 9.96 14.26
C ILE A 91 0.48 10.80 14.74
N ILE A 92 -0.73 10.47 14.33
CA ILE A 92 -1.95 11.14 14.74
C ILE A 92 -2.14 11.06 16.26
N ASP A 93 -1.94 9.89 16.85
CA ASP A 93 -2.08 9.66 18.29
C ASP A 93 -1.06 10.48 19.07
N VAL A 94 0.18 10.56 18.60
CA VAL A 94 1.22 11.41 19.20
C VAL A 94 0.82 12.88 19.14
N LYS A 95 0.35 13.35 18.00
CA LYS A 95 -0.09 14.74 17.83
C LYS A 95 -1.26 15.07 18.77
N ARG A 96 -2.21 14.15 18.93
CA ARG A 96 -3.33 14.33 19.89
C ARG A 96 -2.82 14.46 21.30
N THR A 97 -1.87 13.62 21.70
CA THR A 97 -1.27 13.65 23.04
C THR A 97 -0.57 15.00 23.27
N ILE A 98 0.21 15.46 22.32
CA ILE A 98 0.89 16.77 22.41
C ILE A 98 -0.13 17.90 22.53
N ASN A 99 -1.21 17.89 21.75
CA ASN A 99 -2.24 18.90 21.81
C ASN A 99 -2.95 18.93 23.17
N LEU A 100 -3.26 17.76 23.74
CA LEU A 100 -3.85 17.65 25.06
C LEU A 100 -2.92 18.23 26.15
N ILE A 101 -1.64 17.93 26.07
CA ILE A 101 -0.64 18.48 27.00
C ILE A 101 -0.60 20.00 26.86
N ASN A 102 -0.58 20.54 25.65
CA ASN A 102 -0.52 21.96 25.39
C ASN A 102 -1.77 22.69 25.89
N ILE A 103 -2.95 22.11 25.69
CA ILE A 103 -4.22 22.63 26.19
C ILE A 103 -4.19 22.69 27.72
N TYR A 104 -3.71 21.62 28.36
CA TYR A 104 -3.61 21.54 29.80
C TYR A 104 -2.67 22.60 30.36
N LYS A 105 -1.52 22.81 29.72
CA LYS A 105 -0.55 23.86 30.12
C LYS A 105 -1.03 25.25 29.81
N GLY A 106 -1.75 25.43 28.69
CA GLY A 106 -2.25 26.74 28.26
C GLY A 106 -3.51 27.20 28.98
N GLY A 107 -4.16 26.33 29.72
CA GLY A 107 -5.38 26.64 30.48
C GLY A 107 -5.18 27.37 31.78
N LYS A 108 -4.00 27.89 31.99
CA LYS A 108 -3.68 28.63 33.20
C LYS A 108 -4.36 30.02 33.20
#